data_164ea8d10536153b68b0b583370a1fb8
#
_entry.id   164ea8d10536153b68b0b583370a1fb8
#
_cell.length_a   1.000
_cell.length_b   1.000
_cell.length_c   1.000
_cell.angle_alpha   90.00
_cell.angle_beta   90.00
_cell.angle_gamma   90.00
#
_symmetry.space_group_name_H-M   'P 1'
#
loop_
_entity.id
_entity.type
_entity.pdbx_description
1 polymer ?
#
loop_
_entity_poly.entity_id
_entity_poly.type
_entity_poly.pdbx_seq_one_letter_code
_entity_poly.pdbx_strand_id
1 'polypeptide(L)'
;MDVTNIDKAKDWFEVLQTSERSQTAMMTLAPGDSTGDKAEAHEKSDQVLLMLDGELTGEVGDEHPTLKKGDVIIIPAGVKHRFTNQATKSAVTFNVYSPPAYSAG
;
A
#
# COMPACT_ATOMS: atom_id res chain seq x y z
N MET A 1 13.92 0.50 -19.73
CA MET A 1 12.73 1.17 -19.18
C MET A 1 11.57 0.19 -19.18
N ASP A 2 10.81 0.19 -18.12
CA ASP A 2 9.64 -0.68 -17.95
C ASP A 2 8.40 0.20 -17.79
N VAL A 3 7.36 -0.05 -18.58
CA VAL A 3 6.11 0.71 -18.57
C VAL A 3 4.96 -0.25 -18.38
N THR A 4 4.10 0.05 -17.41
CA THR A 4 2.90 -0.73 -17.17
C THR A 4 1.72 0.20 -16.90
N ASN A 5 0.56 -0.37 -16.64
CA ASN A 5 -0.64 0.39 -16.31
C ASN A 5 -1.27 -0.21 -15.06
N ILE A 6 -1.74 0.64 -14.16
CA ILE A 6 -2.35 0.20 -12.91
C ILE A 6 -3.60 -0.68 -13.14
N ASP A 7 -4.27 -0.52 -14.26
CA ASP A 7 -5.45 -1.32 -14.60
C ASP A 7 -5.14 -2.78 -14.88
N LYS A 8 -3.85 -3.14 -14.98
CA LYS A 8 -3.42 -4.53 -15.14
C LYS A 8 -3.48 -5.33 -13.84
N ALA A 9 -3.56 -4.66 -12.71
CA ALA A 9 -3.65 -5.33 -11.41
C ALA A 9 -5.01 -6.05 -11.30
N LYS A 10 -4.98 -7.33 -10.94
CA LYS A 10 -6.18 -8.18 -10.86
C LYS A 10 -6.46 -8.68 -9.45
N ASP A 11 -5.42 -8.81 -8.64
CA ASP A 11 -5.54 -9.28 -7.26
C ASP A 11 -5.63 -8.09 -6.31
N TRP A 12 -6.08 -8.34 -5.07
CA TRP A 12 -6.18 -7.30 -4.07
C TRP A 12 -4.82 -6.66 -3.77
N PHE A 13 -3.75 -7.42 -3.88
CA PHE A 13 -2.38 -6.93 -3.81
C PHE A 13 -1.56 -7.53 -4.95
N GLU A 14 -0.93 -6.66 -5.74
CA GLU A 14 -0.18 -7.13 -6.90
C GLU A 14 1.04 -6.24 -7.14
N VAL A 15 2.23 -6.85 -7.19
CA VAL A 15 3.46 -6.18 -7.59
C VAL A 15 3.40 -5.95 -9.10
N LEU A 16 3.63 -4.72 -9.52
CA LEU A 16 3.61 -4.34 -10.95
C LEU A 16 4.99 -4.33 -11.56
N GLN A 17 5.96 -3.71 -10.90
CA GLN A 17 7.30 -3.48 -11.45
C GLN A 17 8.33 -3.60 -10.34
N THR A 18 9.53 -4.11 -10.69
CA THR A 18 10.64 -4.20 -9.75
C THR A 18 11.94 -3.81 -10.43
N SER A 19 12.69 -2.91 -9.82
CA SER A 19 14.06 -2.59 -10.18
C SER A 19 14.96 -2.86 -8.96
N GLU A 20 16.24 -2.53 -9.07
CA GLU A 20 17.16 -2.71 -7.93
C GLU A 20 16.79 -1.83 -6.74
N ARG A 21 16.21 -0.65 -6.97
CA ARG A 21 16.02 0.37 -5.95
C ARG A 21 14.58 0.69 -5.63
N SER A 22 13.63 0.22 -6.43
CA SER A 22 12.22 0.52 -6.20
C SER A 22 11.32 -0.57 -6.75
N GLN A 23 10.09 -0.58 -6.24
CA GLN A 23 9.09 -1.55 -6.62
C GLN A 23 7.73 -0.87 -6.56
N THR A 24 6.90 -1.09 -7.56
CA THR A 24 5.53 -0.55 -7.59
C THR A 24 4.53 -1.66 -7.38
N ALA A 25 3.42 -1.34 -6.70
CA ALA A 25 2.38 -2.30 -6.41
C ALA A 25 1.03 -1.61 -6.26
N MET A 26 -0.03 -2.34 -6.61
CA MET A 26 -1.41 -1.94 -6.34
C MET A 26 -1.95 -2.73 -5.17
N MET A 27 -2.71 -2.05 -4.31
CA MET A 27 -3.44 -2.68 -3.22
C MET A 27 -4.85 -2.11 -3.20
N THR A 28 -5.83 -3.00 -3.29
CA THR A 28 -7.25 -2.63 -3.24
C THR A 28 -7.93 -3.42 -2.13
N LEU A 29 -8.52 -2.72 -1.19
CA LEU A 29 -9.24 -3.34 -0.08
C LEU A 29 -10.74 -3.16 -0.26
N ALA A 30 -11.48 -4.25 -0.30
CA ALA A 30 -12.93 -4.21 -0.30
C ALA A 30 -13.44 -3.73 1.06
N PRO A 31 -14.70 -3.23 1.12
CA PRO A 31 -15.29 -2.85 2.41
C PRO A 31 -15.17 -3.96 3.46
N GLY A 32 -14.67 -3.61 4.63
CA GLY A 32 -14.47 -4.55 5.74
C GLY A 32 -13.13 -5.26 5.75
N ASP A 33 -12.36 -5.19 4.67
CA ASP A 33 -11.06 -5.87 4.58
C ASP A 33 -9.95 -5.05 5.24
N SER A 34 -8.91 -5.76 5.65
CA SER A 34 -7.68 -5.16 6.18
C SER A 34 -6.45 -5.79 5.56
N THR A 35 -5.30 -5.16 5.75
CA THR A 35 -4.02 -5.65 5.22
C THR A 35 -3.47 -6.85 5.98
N GLY A 36 -4.03 -7.18 7.13
CA GLY A 36 -3.63 -8.32 7.94
C GLY A 36 -4.28 -8.27 9.32
N ASP A 37 -4.08 -9.31 10.11
CA ASP A 37 -4.66 -9.41 11.46
C ASP A 37 -3.99 -8.48 12.46
N LYS A 38 -2.75 -8.09 12.20
CA LYS A 38 -1.96 -7.21 13.06
C LYS A 38 -1.05 -6.32 12.25
N ALA A 39 -0.56 -5.25 12.85
CA ALA A 39 0.40 -4.36 12.22
C ALA A 39 1.74 -5.07 12.04
N GLU A 40 2.32 -4.94 10.84
CA GLU A 40 3.62 -5.49 10.47
C GLU A 40 4.47 -4.42 9.80
N ALA A 41 5.77 -4.62 9.77
CA ALA A 41 6.72 -3.66 9.21
C ALA A 41 7.45 -4.25 8.00
N HIS A 42 7.83 -3.37 7.08
CA HIS A 42 8.84 -3.67 6.08
C HIS A 42 10.17 -3.21 6.67
N GLU A 43 10.99 -4.17 7.13
CA GLU A 43 12.17 -3.85 7.93
C GLU A 43 13.23 -3.05 7.18
N LYS A 44 13.30 -3.19 5.87
CA LYS A 44 14.35 -2.60 5.05
C LYS A 44 13.84 -1.65 3.97
N SER A 45 12.54 -1.43 3.88
CA SER A 45 11.94 -0.65 2.80
C SER A 45 11.05 0.45 3.36
N ASP A 46 11.22 1.65 2.81
CA ASP A 46 10.20 2.68 2.94
C ASP A 46 9.03 2.32 2.03
N GLN A 47 7.83 2.65 2.45
CA GLN A 47 6.64 2.50 1.62
C GLN A 47 5.99 3.87 1.42
N VAL A 48 5.79 4.23 0.16
CA VAL A 48 4.96 5.38 -0.21
C VAL A 48 3.60 4.83 -0.62
N LEU A 49 2.53 5.32 -0.03
CA LEU A 49 1.17 4.93 -0.36
C LEU A 49 0.40 6.16 -0.82
N LEU A 50 -0.21 6.07 -2.00
CA LEU A 50 -1.09 7.11 -2.55
C LEU A 50 -2.51 6.55 -2.62
N MET A 51 -3.47 7.25 -2.00
CA MET A 51 -4.88 6.94 -2.11
C MET A 51 -5.42 7.39 -3.46
N LEU A 52 -5.71 6.45 -4.34
CA LEU A 52 -6.29 6.75 -5.66
C LEU A 52 -7.81 6.91 -5.58
N ASP A 53 -8.48 6.13 -4.73
CA ASP A 53 -9.93 6.19 -4.56
C ASP A 53 -10.31 5.59 -3.21
N GLY A 54 -11.45 6.03 -2.65
CA GLY A 54 -11.94 5.54 -1.37
C GLY A 54 -11.20 6.12 -0.18
N GLU A 55 -11.29 5.44 0.96
CA GLU A 55 -10.57 5.85 2.18
C GLU A 55 -10.16 4.65 3.01
N LEU A 56 -9.12 4.81 3.81
CA LEU A 56 -8.61 3.80 4.73
C LEU A 56 -8.36 4.41 6.10
N THR A 57 -8.60 3.63 7.14
CA THR A 57 -8.10 3.94 8.47
C THR A 57 -6.83 3.14 8.70
N GLY A 58 -5.83 3.75 9.31
CA GLY A 58 -4.53 3.12 9.51
C GLY A 58 -4.10 3.06 10.96
N GLU A 59 -3.19 2.13 11.20
CA GLU A 59 -2.33 2.12 12.36
C GLU A 59 -0.92 2.22 11.80
N VAL A 60 -0.21 3.31 12.09
CA VAL A 60 1.15 3.54 11.59
C VAL A 60 1.99 3.97 12.77
N GLY A 61 2.79 3.04 13.32
CA GLY A 61 3.45 3.26 14.59
C GLY A 61 2.40 3.55 15.66
N ASP A 62 2.52 4.69 16.33
CA ASP A 62 1.58 5.14 17.35
C ASP A 62 0.47 6.03 16.80
N GLU A 63 0.44 6.29 15.51
CA GLU A 63 -0.53 7.17 14.88
C GLU A 63 -1.66 6.39 14.23
N HIS A 64 -2.82 7.04 14.11
CA HIS A 64 -4.02 6.42 13.52
C HIS A 64 -4.61 7.34 12.44
N PRO A 65 -3.94 7.46 11.29
CA PRO A 65 -4.42 8.34 10.23
C PRO A 65 -5.68 7.81 9.55
N THR A 66 -6.51 8.72 9.07
CA THR A 66 -7.54 8.43 8.09
C THR A 66 -7.06 8.99 6.76
N LEU A 67 -6.93 8.13 5.76
CA LEU A 67 -6.44 8.49 4.43
C LEU A 67 -7.61 8.57 3.47
N LYS A 68 -7.69 9.66 2.74
CA LYS A 68 -8.74 9.90 1.74
C LYS A 68 -8.14 10.08 0.36
N LYS A 69 -8.97 10.02 -0.66
CA LYS A 69 -8.53 10.18 -2.05
C LYS A 69 -7.58 11.36 -2.21
N GLY A 70 -6.42 11.12 -2.80
CA GLY A 70 -5.38 12.10 -3.02
C GLY A 70 -4.34 12.20 -1.91
N ASP A 71 -4.57 11.57 -0.76
CA ASP A 71 -3.60 11.59 0.33
C ASP A 71 -2.40 10.71 0.02
N VAL A 72 -1.22 11.18 0.41
CA VAL A 72 0.04 10.45 0.28
C VAL A 72 0.68 10.31 1.64
N ILE A 73 1.16 9.12 1.95
CA ILE A 73 1.86 8.87 3.21
C ILE A 73 3.18 8.14 2.92
N ILE A 74 4.21 8.46 3.69
CA ILE A 74 5.45 7.68 3.71
C ILE A 74 5.49 6.91 5.03
N ILE A 75 5.66 5.60 4.93
CA ILE A 75 5.85 4.71 6.07
C ILE A 75 7.34 4.34 6.07
N PRO A 76 8.13 4.85 7.01
CA PRO A 76 9.57 4.55 7.05
C PRO A 76 9.82 3.07 7.32
N ALA A 77 10.96 2.58 6.84
CA ALA A 77 11.41 1.21 7.11
C ALA A 77 11.36 0.91 8.61
N GLY A 78 10.87 -0.27 8.97
CA GLY A 78 10.78 -0.71 10.35
C GLY A 78 9.56 -0.24 11.13
N VAL A 79 8.75 0.66 10.57
CA VAL A 79 7.54 1.14 11.25
C VAL A 79 6.38 0.17 10.99
N LYS A 80 5.82 -0.38 12.05
CA LYS A 80 4.68 -1.29 11.95
C LYS A 80 3.44 -0.55 11.49
N HIS A 81 2.68 -1.15 10.60
CA HIS A 81 1.48 -0.53 10.05
C HIS A 81 0.43 -1.57 9.64
N ARG A 82 -0.81 -1.12 9.65
CA ARG A 82 -1.97 -1.90 9.24
C ARG A 82 -3.04 -0.95 8.74
N PHE A 83 -3.72 -1.29 7.65
CA PHE A 83 -4.81 -0.50 7.10
C PHE A 83 -6.10 -1.32 7.04
N THR A 84 -7.21 -0.65 7.27
CA THR A 84 -8.54 -1.26 7.25
C THR A 84 -9.50 -0.37 6.46
N ASN A 85 -10.32 -0.98 5.62
CA ASN A 85 -11.38 -0.28 4.91
C ASN A 85 -12.67 -0.37 5.72
N GLN A 86 -13.02 0.71 6.41
CA GLN A 86 -14.25 0.82 7.20
C GLN A 86 -15.38 1.53 6.43
N ALA A 87 -15.14 1.87 5.17
CA ALA A 87 -16.10 2.57 4.33
C ALA A 87 -16.98 1.57 3.56
N THR A 88 -17.84 2.10 2.69
CA THR A 88 -18.82 1.29 1.94
C THR A 88 -18.41 1.03 0.49
N LYS A 89 -17.27 1.57 0.05
CA LYS A 89 -16.73 1.29 -1.28
C LYS A 89 -15.28 0.86 -1.20
N SER A 90 -14.77 0.25 -2.27
CA SER A 90 -13.37 -0.20 -2.34
C SER A 90 -12.39 0.96 -2.17
N ALA A 91 -11.29 0.69 -1.47
CA ALA A 91 -10.17 1.61 -1.32
C ALA A 91 -9.05 1.16 -2.24
N VAL A 92 -8.65 2.03 -3.17
CA VAL A 92 -7.64 1.73 -4.19
C VAL A 92 -6.39 2.53 -3.90
N THR A 93 -5.25 1.85 -3.79
CA THR A 93 -3.98 2.49 -3.47
C THR A 93 -2.90 2.10 -4.47
N PHE A 94 -2.01 3.06 -4.74
CA PHE A 94 -0.78 2.82 -5.47
C PHE A 94 0.39 2.94 -4.48
N ASN A 95 1.32 1.97 -4.52
CA ASN A 95 2.39 1.87 -3.55
C ASN A 95 3.75 1.78 -4.21
N VAL A 96 4.75 2.40 -3.59
CA VAL A 96 6.15 2.27 -3.99
C VAL A 96 6.95 1.82 -2.77
N TYR A 97 7.75 0.77 -2.95
CA TYR A 97 8.67 0.26 -1.93
C TYR A 97 10.11 0.56 -2.36
N SER A 98 10.90 1.13 -1.49
CA SER A 98 12.29 1.51 -1.78
C SER A 98 13.20 1.12 -0.61
N PRO A 99 14.10 0.13 -0.79
CA PRO A 99 14.20 -0.79 -1.92
C PRO A 99 13.01 -1.75 -2.00
N PRO A 100 12.98 -2.66 -3.00
CA PRO A 100 11.89 -3.63 -3.12
C PRO A 100 11.65 -4.43 -1.84
N ALA A 101 10.38 -4.60 -1.48
CA ALA A 101 9.97 -5.32 -0.28
C ALA A 101 9.49 -6.74 -0.57
N TYR A 102 9.08 -7.03 -1.80
CA TYR A 102 8.50 -8.31 -2.21
C TYR A 102 9.30 -8.95 -3.32
N SER A 103 9.11 -10.24 -3.51
CA SER A 103 9.71 -10.94 -4.66
C SER A 103 9.19 -10.33 -5.96
N ALA A 104 10.08 -10.22 -6.96
CA ALA A 104 9.71 -9.73 -8.27
C ALA A 104 8.82 -10.75 -8.99
N GLY A 105 7.76 -10.26 -9.55
CA GLY A 105 6.87 -11.05 -10.35
C GLY A 105 5.93 -11.94 -9.65
#